data_4ec7ef7f01da4b6779f1d283e3b4b6fc
#
_entry.id   4ec7ef7f01da4b6779f1d283e3b4b6fc
#
_cell.length_a   1.000
_cell.length_b   1.000
_cell.length_c   1.000
_cell.angle_alpha   90.00
_cell.angle_beta   90.00
_cell.angle_gamma   90.00
#
_symmetry.space_group_name_H-M   'P 1'
#
loop_
_entity.id
_entity.type
_entity.pdbx_description
1 polymer ?
#
loop_
_entity_poly.entity_id
_entity_poly.type
_entity_poly.pdbx_seq_one_letter_code
_entity_poly.pdbx_strand_id
1 'polypeptide(L)'
;MSQGLSFVFELLGACFIGLVAAVCMTIFELPFWKKWGIEGVAEWQVNSVIVSMLIRKFSNRRVSISMSVGMHLLHGAALGIVFRVLLTLLGTAIPASSILTYAIVYSGVLWIISPFLSRSLFERAGGFRMTERGVAVSFLAHNVYGFSLGLLIPVLA
;
A
#
# COMPACT_ATOMS: atom_id res chain seq x y z
N MET A 1 3.02 -31.70 8.49
CA MET A 1 3.01 -30.72 7.41
C MET A 1 4.42 -30.19 7.26
N SER A 2 5.02 -30.16 6.05
CA SER A 2 6.39 -29.68 5.90
C SER A 2 6.47 -28.19 6.24
N GLN A 3 7.56 -27.72 6.86
CA GLN A 3 7.79 -26.32 7.24
C GLN A 3 7.58 -25.35 6.05
N GLY A 4 7.96 -25.81 4.84
CA GLY A 4 7.75 -25.01 3.62
C GLY A 4 6.29 -24.76 3.26
N LEU A 5 5.40 -25.74 3.51
CA LEU A 5 3.99 -25.59 3.24
C LEU A 5 3.32 -24.61 4.22
N SER A 6 3.71 -24.65 5.50
CA SER A 6 3.25 -23.69 6.52
C SER A 6 3.61 -22.26 6.13
N PHE A 7 4.85 -22.03 5.72
CA PHE A 7 5.31 -20.69 5.30
C PHE A 7 4.55 -20.14 4.10
N VAL A 8 4.21 -20.99 3.12
CA VAL A 8 3.38 -20.56 1.96
C VAL A 8 2.00 -20.09 2.41
N PHE A 9 1.34 -20.82 3.33
CA PHE A 9 0.04 -20.40 3.87
C PHE A 9 0.13 -19.07 4.64
N GLU A 10 1.21 -18.86 5.39
CA GLU A 10 1.44 -17.59 6.08
C GLU A 10 1.60 -16.42 5.11
N LEU A 11 2.31 -16.62 3.98
CA LEU A 11 2.45 -15.60 2.94
C LEU A 11 1.11 -15.30 2.24
N LEU A 12 0.32 -16.33 1.95
CA LEU A 12 -1.02 -16.15 1.39
C LEU A 12 -1.96 -15.39 2.35
N GLY A 13 -1.90 -15.74 3.63
CA GLY A 13 -2.62 -15.01 4.67
C GLY A 13 -2.18 -13.55 4.76
N ALA A 14 -0.87 -13.29 4.74
CA ALA A 14 -0.33 -11.93 4.75
C ALA A 14 -0.71 -11.14 3.49
N CYS A 15 -0.76 -11.77 2.33
CA CYS A 15 -1.28 -11.19 1.09
C CYS A 15 -2.72 -10.74 1.26
N PHE A 16 -3.58 -11.62 1.79
CA PHE A 16 -4.98 -11.31 2.04
C PHE A 16 -5.15 -10.19 3.06
N ILE A 17 -4.40 -10.22 4.17
CA ILE A 17 -4.44 -9.16 5.18
C ILE A 17 -3.95 -7.82 4.61
N GLY A 18 -2.89 -7.82 3.81
CA GLY A 18 -2.41 -6.63 3.12
C GLY A 18 -3.45 -6.05 2.16
N LEU A 19 -4.21 -6.91 1.47
CA LEU A 19 -5.35 -6.51 0.64
C LEU A 19 -6.45 -5.86 1.50
N VAL A 20 -6.84 -6.47 2.63
CA VAL A 20 -7.85 -5.92 3.54
C VAL A 20 -7.39 -4.57 4.11
N ALA A 21 -6.14 -4.45 4.51
CA ALA A 21 -5.56 -3.19 4.98
C ALA A 21 -5.61 -2.09 3.91
N ALA A 22 -5.32 -2.43 2.64
CA ALA A 22 -5.44 -1.52 1.51
C ALA A 22 -6.90 -1.12 1.22
N VAL A 23 -7.86 -2.02 1.43
CA VAL A 23 -9.30 -1.69 1.35
C VAL A 23 -9.68 -0.69 2.45
N CYS A 24 -9.23 -0.89 3.69
CA CYS A 24 -9.47 0.07 4.78
C CYS A 24 -8.88 1.45 4.44
N MET A 25 -7.65 1.48 3.94
CA MET A 25 -6.99 2.69 3.45
C MET A 25 -7.80 3.37 2.33
N THR A 26 -8.24 2.60 1.32
CA THR A 26 -9.07 3.11 0.22
C THR A 26 -10.40 3.70 0.71
N ILE A 27 -11.07 3.05 1.65
CA ILE A 27 -12.32 3.56 2.26
C ILE A 27 -12.06 4.89 2.96
N PHE A 28 -10.95 5.01 3.70
CA PHE A 28 -10.53 6.24 4.34
C PHE A 28 -10.26 7.37 3.33
N GLU A 29 -9.71 7.06 2.16
CA GLU A 29 -9.37 8.01 1.09
C GLU A 29 -10.59 8.50 0.29
N LEU A 30 -11.69 7.73 0.23
CA LEU A 30 -12.88 8.05 -0.57
C LEU A 30 -13.47 9.46 -0.33
N PRO A 31 -13.63 9.97 0.92
CA PRO A 31 -14.14 11.32 1.17
C PRO A 31 -13.25 12.40 0.56
N PHE A 32 -11.94 12.22 0.61
CA PHE A 32 -10.96 13.16 0.09
C PHE A 32 -10.96 13.17 -1.44
N TRP A 33 -11.05 11.98 -2.05
CA TRP A 33 -11.25 11.87 -3.49
C TRP A 33 -12.54 12.54 -3.96
N LYS A 34 -13.66 12.33 -3.25
CA LYS A 34 -14.93 13.00 -3.57
C LYS A 34 -14.83 14.51 -3.48
N LYS A 35 -14.06 15.04 -2.52
CA LYS A 35 -13.94 16.47 -2.27
C LYS A 35 -12.94 17.17 -3.18
N TRP A 36 -11.81 16.51 -3.50
CA TRP A 36 -10.67 17.14 -4.19
C TRP A 36 -10.25 16.41 -5.47
N GLY A 37 -11.01 15.42 -5.90
CA GLY A 37 -10.64 14.59 -7.05
C GLY A 37 -9.40 13.75 -6.79
N ILE A 38 -8.75 13.31 -7.86
CA ILE A 38 -7.57 12.48 -7.79
C ILE A 38 -6.38 13.20 -7.12
N GLU A 39 -6.33 14.53 -7.18
CA GLU A 39 -5.28 15.33 -6.55
C GLU A 39 -5.32 15.29 -5.02
N GLY A 40 -6.46 14.87 -4.45
CA GLY A 40 -6.63 14.68 -3.01
C GLY A 40 -6.13 13.33 -2.50
N VAL A 41 -5.74 12.40 -3.38
CA VAL A 41 -5.34 11.03 -3.02
C VAL A 41 -4.07 10.67 -3.78
N ALA A 42 -2.92 10.90 -3.13
CA ALA A 42 -1.61 10.73 -3.74
C ALA A 42 -1.38 9.30 -4.26
N GLU A 43 -1.80 8.29 -3.52
CA GLU A 43 -1.62 6.87 -3.86
C GLU A 43 -2.35 6.50 -5.16
N TRP A 44 -3.56 7.00 -5.36
CA TRP A 44 -4.31 6.72 -6.58
C TRP A 44 -3.70 7.41 -7.80
N GLN A 45 -3.14 8.61 -7.59
CA GLN A 45 -2.39 9.30 -8.64
C GLN A 45 -1.15 8.48 -9.03
N VAL A 46 -0.34 8.05 -8.04
CA VAL A 46 0.83 7.19 -8.23
C VAL A 46 0.45 5.97 -9.06
N ASN A 47 -0.57 5.25 -8.60
CA ASN A 47 -1.02 4.03 -9.26
C ASN A 47 -1.58 4.32 -10.67
N SER A 48 -2.22 5.48 -10.90
CA SER A 48 -2.69 5.85 -12.23
C SER A 48 -1.53 6.04 -13.23
N VAL A 49 -0.42 6.59 -12.77
CA VAL A 49 0.78 6.75 -13.60
C VAL A 49 1.43 5.39 -13.88
N ILE A 50 1.59 4.54 -12.87
CA ILE A 50 2.12 3.18 -13.05
C ILE A 50 1.28 2.42 -14.08
N VAL A 51 -0.06 2.42 -13.91
CA VAL A 51 -0.99 1.79 -14.86
C VAL A 51 -0.87 2.41 -16.25
N SER A 52 -0.74 3.75 -16.35
CA SER A 52 -0.58 4.42 -17.64
C SER A 52 0.69 3.98 -18.38
N MET A 53 1.79 3.80 -17.66
CA MET A 53 3.04 3.31 -18.22
C MET A 53 2.90 1.87 -18.73
N LEU A 54 2.23 1.01 -17.95
CA LEU A 54 1.97 -0.38 -18.33
C LEU A 54 1.04 -0.47 -19.55
N ILE A 55 -0.05 0.31 -19.58
CA ILE A 55 -1.02 0.31 -20.67
C ILE A 55 -0.43 0.91 -21.94
N ARG A 56 0.35 2.01 -21.86
CA ARG A 56 0.99 2.59 -23.05
C ARG A 56 1.87 1.60 -23.79
N LYS A 57 2.44 0.65 -23.07
CA LYS A 57 3.21 -0.45 -23.66
C LYS A 57 2.34 -1.45 -24.44
N PHE A 58 1.04 -1.58 -24.09
CA PHE A 58 0.14 -2.60 -24.64
C PHE A 58 -1.08 -2.03 -25.38
N SER A 59 -1.47 -0.77 -25.15
CA SER A 59 -2.69 -0.18 -25.74
C SER A 59 -2.73 1.35 -25.52
N ASN A 60 -3.37 2.08 -26.45
CA ASN A 60 -3.65 3.53 -26.33
C ASN A 60 -4.86 3.86 -25.43
N ARG A 61 -5.27 2.98 -24.54
CA ARG A 61 -6.43 3.20 -23.67
C ARG A 61 -6.12 4.20 -22.56
N ARG A 62 -7.13 5.00 -22.20
CA ARG A 62 -7.08 5.89 -21.02
C ARG A 62 -7.19 5.06 -19.73
N VAL A 63 -6.39 5.43 -18.72
CA VAL A 63 -6.47 4.82 -17.37
C VAL A 63 -7.78 5.23 -16.71
N SER A 64 -8.54 4.26 -16.25
CA SER A 64 -9.72 4.49 -15.41
C SER A 64 -9.36 4.54 -13.93
N ILE A 65 -10.18 5.22 -13.13
CA ILE A 65 -10.00 5.25 -11.66
C ILE A 65 -10.05 3.84 -11.07
N SER A 66 -10.92 2.97 -11.60
CA SER A 66 -11.00 1.57 -11.15
C SER A 66 -9.69 0.81 -11.36
N MET A 67 -8.96 1.08 -12.44
CA MET A 67 -7.63 0.48 -12.67
C MET A 67 -6.60 1.01 -11.65
N SER A 68 -6.65 2.29 -11.33
CA SER A 68 -5.77 2.89 -10.31
C SER A 68 -6.02 2.33 -8.93
N VAL A 69 -7.30 2.18 -8.54
CA VAL A 69 -7.70 1.54 -7.29
C VAL A 69 -7.32 0.06 -7.28
N GLY A 70 -7.55 -0.67 -8.36
CA GLY A 70 -7.14 -2.07 -8.49
C GLY A 70 -5.63 -2.26 -8.30
N MET A 71 -4.82 -1.39 -8.91
CA MET A 71 -3.36 -1.38 -8.71
C MET A 71 -2.98 -1.05 -7.26
N HIS A 72 -3.70 -0.10 -6.63
CA HIS A 72 -3.50 0.24 -5.23
C HIS A 72 -3.75 -0.96 -4.30
N LEU A 73 -4.83 -1.70 -4.52
CA LEU A 73 -5.15 -2.91 -3.76
C LEU A 73 -4.10 -4.01 -3.96
N LEU A 74 -3.66 -4.22 -5.20
CA LEU A 74 -2.60 -5.18 -5.52
C LEU A 74 -1.28 -4.81 -4.85
N HIS A 75 -0.95 -3.52 -4.83
CA HIS A 75 0.24 -3.00 -4.14
C HIS A 75 0.16 -3.28 -2.63
N GLY A 76 -0.98 -2.97 -2.00
CA GLY A 76 -1.19 -3.26 -0.58
C GLY A 76 -1.08 -4.75 -0.25
N ALA A 77 -1.61 -5.63 -1.09
CA ALA A 77 -1.46 -7.08 -0.95
C ALA A 77 0.01 -7.52 -0.99
N ALA A 78 0.79 -7.01 -1.95
CA ALA A 78 2.21 -7.30 -2.05
C ALA A 78 3.01 -6.77 -0.85
N LEU A 79 2.68 -5.56 -0.37
CA LEU A 79 3.31 -4.97 0.81
C LEU A 79 2.97 -5.73 2.10
N GLY A 80 1.81 -6.37 2.20
CA GLY A 80 1.48 -7.30 3.30
C GLY A 80 2.43 -8.50 3.34
N ILE A 81 2.75 -9.09 2.19
CA ILE A 81 3.75 -10.17 2.08
C ILE A 81 5.13 -9.66 2.51
N VAL A 82 5.55 -8.49 2.01
CA VAL A 82 6.85 -7.89 2.39
C VAL A 82 6.94 -7.69 3.90
N PHE A 83 5.88 -7.18 4.53
CA PHE A 83 5.84 -7.01 5.98
C PHE A 83 6.00 -8.34 6.72
N ARG A 84 5.29 -9.41 6.29
CA ARG A 84 5.43 -10.75 6.89
C ARG A 84 6.86 -11.28 6.77
N VAL A 85 7.47 -11.15 5.59
CA VAL A 85 8.87 -11.55 5.37
C VAL A 85 9.81 -10.78 6.29
N LEU A 86 9.63 -9.46 6.45
CA LEU A 86 10.42 -8.65 7.37
C LEU A 86 10.28 -9.13 8.82
N LEU A 87 9.06 -9.44 9.29
CA LEU A 87 8.85 -10.00 10.62
C LEU A 87 9.58 -11.34 10.80
N THR A 88 9.58 -12.19 9.78
CA THR A 88 10.30 -13.47 9.81
C THR A 88 11.81 -13.26 9.89
N LEU A 89 12.35 -12.29 9.17
CA LEU A 89 13.79 -11.96 9.19
C LEU A 89 14.23 -11.31 10.51
N LEU A 90 13.35 -10.58 11.19
CA LEU A 90 13.62 -10.01 12.52
C LEU A 90 13.63 -11.06 13.64
N GLY A 91 13.15 -12.26 13.34
CA GLY A 91 13.23 -13.42 14.24
C GLY A 91 11.90 -13.78 14.93
N THR A 92 11.85 -15.03 15.42
CA THR A 92 10.63 -15.63 16.01
C THR A 92 10.25 -15.08 17.39
N ALA A 93 11.08 -14.20 17.98
CA ALA A 93 10.90 -13.67 19.34
C ALA A 93 10.11 -12.36 19.42
N ILE A 94 9.43 -11.92 18.33
CA ILE A 94 8.66 -10.68 18.35
C ILE A 94 7.35 -10.93 19.13
N PRO A 95 7.13 -10.27 20.28
CA PRO A 95 5.86 -10.37 20.98
C PRO A 95 4.71 -9.87 20.10
N ALA A 96 3.57 -10.54 20.13
CA ALA A 96 2.39 -10.13 19.38
C ALA A 96 1.99 -8.68 19.66
N SER A 97 2.19 -8.20 20.91
CA SER A 97 1.97 -6.82 21.31
C SER A 97 2.85 -5.79 20.58
N SER A 98 4.01 -6.20 20.07
CA SER A 98 4.93 -5.34 19.34
C SER A 98 4.65 -5.26 17.83
N ILE A 99 3.88 -6.21 17.29
CA ILE A 99 3.60 -6.30 15.84
C ILE A 99 2.88 -5.02 15.36
N LEU A 100 1.96 -4.49 16.15
CA LEU A 100 1.27 -3.24 15.83
C LEU A 100 2.27 -2.07 15.67
N THR A 101 3.23 -1.95 16.59
CA THR A 101 4.26 -0.92 16.53
C THR A 101 5.11 -1.07 15.26
N TYR A 102 5.56 -2.30 14.95
CA TYR A 102 6.32 -2.56 13.73
C TYR A 102 5.51 -2.24 12.46
N ALA A 103 4.22 -2.54 12.44
CA ALA A 103 3.36 -2.24 11.30
C ALA A 103 3.17 -0.73 11.08
N ILE A 104 3.03 0.05 12.17
CA ILE A 104 2.95 1.52 12.10
C ILE A 104 4.27 2.11 11.63
N VAL A 105 5.41 1.65 12.17
CA VAL A 105 6.74 2.08 11.72
C VAL A 105 6.94 1.72 10.24
N TYR A 106 6.60 0.50 9.86
CA TYR A 106 6.68 0.04 8.47
C TYR A 106 5.88 0.92 7.52
N SER A 107 4.62 1.21 7.86
CA SER A 107 3.77 2.08 7.04
C SER A 107 4.27 3.53 6.98
N GLY A 108 4.86 4.03 8.06
CA GLY A 108 5.53 5.33 8.08
C GLY A 108 6.75 5.37 7.13
N VAL A 109 7.55 4.30 7.12
CA VAL A 109 8.68 4.15 6.17
C VAL A 109 8.17 4.09 4.74
N LEU A 110 7.10 3.34 4.45
CA LEU A 110 6.48 3.30 3.13
C LEU A 110 6.01 4.70 2.70
N TRP A 111 5.38 5.45 3.61
CA TRP A 111 4.96 6.82 3.34
C TRP A 111 6.13 7.75 3.01
N ILE A 112 7.27 7.62 3.69
CA ILE A 112 8.48 8.41 3.40
C ILE A 112 9.05 8.03 2.03
N ILE A 113 9.12 6.75 1.71
CA ILE A 113 9.70 6.23 0.46
C ILE A 113 8.81 6.58 -0.75
N SER A 114 7.49 6.51 -0.61
CA SER A 114 6.52 6.72 -1.69
C SER A 114 6.70 8.06 -2.42
N PRO A 115 6.80 9.23 -1.75
CA PRO A 115 7.06 10.51 -2.41
C PRO A 115 8.39 10.58 -3.15
N PHE A 116 9.46 9.99 -2.57
CA PHE A 116 10.80 10.04 -3.18
C PHE A 116 10.86 9.20 -4.46
N LEU A 117 10.30 7.99 -4.44
CA LEU A 117 10.19 7.16 -5.63
C LEU A 117 9.25 7.75 -6.66
N SER A 118 8.13 8.31 -6.21
CA SER A 118 7.13 8.93 -7.07
C SER A 118 7.67 10.16 -7.78
N ARG A 119 8.33 11.07 -7.06
CA ARG A 119 8.79 12.33 -7.61
C ARG A 119 9.65 12.16 -8.86
N SER A 120 10.63 11.27 -8.82
CA SER A 120 11.51 11.00 -9.96
C SER A 120 10.79 10.36 -11.15
N LEU A 121 9.78 9.52 -10.88
CA LEU A 121 8.95 8.89 -11.91
C LEU A 121 7.97 9.88 -12.54
N PHE A 122 7.42 10.79 -11.73
CA PHE A 122 6.34 11.71 -12.13
C PHE A 122 6.84 12.98 -12.80
N GLU A 123 7.97 13.51 -12.41
CA GLU A 123 8.62 14.61 -13.13
C GLU A 123 8.94 14.19 -14.57
N ARG A 124 9.28 12.91 -14.81
CA ARG A 124 9.49 12.35 -16.15
C ARG A 124 8.20 12.06 -16.92
N ALA A 125 7.11 11.77 -16.22
CA ALA A 125 5.82 11.42 -16.83
C ALA A 125 4.94 12.64 -17.20
N GLY A 126 5.38 13.84 -16.88
CA GLY A 126 4.76 15.11 -17.30
C GLY A 126 3.45 15.42 -16.59
N GLY A 127 3.50 16.11 -15.46
CA GLY A 127 2.34 16.85 -14.97
C GLY A 127 1.78 16.48 -13.60
N PHE A 128 2.46 15.63 -12.83
CA PHE A 128 2.01 15.31 -11.50
C PHE A 128 2.53 16.32 -10.46
N ARG A 129 1.62 16.97 -9.74
CA ARG A 129 1.97 17.78 -8.57
C ARG A 129 1.36 17.18 -7.31
N MET A 130 2.21 16.73 -6.40
CA MET A 130 1.79 16.41 -5.05
C MET A 130 1.36 17.71 -4.35
N THR A 131 0.09 17.80 -4.00
CA THR A 131 -0.41 18.89 -3.16
C THR A 131 -0.11 18.62 -1.69
N GLU A 132 0.07 19.66 -0.87
CA GLU A 132 0.27 19.50 0.57
C GLU A 132 -0.88 18.72 1.22
N ARG A 133 -2.11 18.93 0.72
CA ARG A 133 -3.30 18.19 1.16
C ARG A 133 -3.20 16.70 0.82
N GLY A 134 -2.78 16.38 -0.40
CA GLY A 134 -2.56 15.01 -0.83
C GLY A 134 -1.49 14.32 0.02
N VAL A 135 -0.41 15.00 0.36
CA VAL A 135 0.65 14.49 1.26
C VAL A 135 0.11 14.22 2.67
N ALA A 136 -0.69 15.13 3.22
CA ALA A 136 -1.30 14.94 4.55
C ALA A 136 -2.29 13.78 4.57
N VAL A 137 -3.15 13.66 3.55
CA VAL A 137 -4.08 12.53 3.41
C VAL A 137 -3.30 11.22 3.28
N SER A 138 -2.26 11.21 2.46
CA SER A 138 -1.37 10.06 2.26
C SER A 138 -0.74 9.60 3.59
N PHE A 139 -0.25 10.53 4.42
CA PHE A 139 0.27 10.19 5.74
C PHE A 139 -0.76 9.47 6.61
N LEU A 140 -1.97 10.03 6.71
CA LEU A 140 -3.04 9.44 7.50
C LEU A 140 -3.48 8.09 6.93
N ALA A 141 -3.58 7.98 5.61
CA ALA A 141 -3.95 6.75 4.91
C ALA A 141 -2.94 5.62 5.16
N HIS A 142 -1.62 5.91 5.12
CA HIS A 142 -0.60 4.93 5.47
C HIS A 142 -0.69 4.50 6.94
N ASN A 143 -1.03 5.40 7.87
CA ASN A 143 -1.28 5.01 9.26
C ASN A 143 -2.50 4.08 9.38
N VAL A 144 -3.57 4.31 8.63
CA VAL A 144 -4.72 3.38 8.56
C VAL A 144 -4.28 2.01 8.04
N TYR A 145 -3.45 1.97 6.98
CA TYR A 145 -2.89 0.73 6.45
C TYR A 145 -2.07 -0.01 7.51
N GLY A 146 -1.10 0.66 8.14
CA GLY A 146 -0.23 0.07 9.16
C GLY A 146 -1.01 -0.42 10.37
N PHE A 147 -1.98 0.35 10.85
CA PHE A 147 -2.85 -0.03 11.95
C PHE A 147 -3.66 -1.29 11.61
N SER A 148 -4.31 -1.33 10.45
CA SER A 148 -5.08 -2.49 9.99
C SER A 148 -4.19 -3.72 9.83
N LEU A 149 -3.00 -3.57 9.25
CA LEU A 149 -2.03 -4.64 9.07
C LEU A 149 -1.57 -5.21 10.43
N GLY A 150 -1.22 -4.33 11.37
CA GLY A 150 -0.72 -4.71 12.70
C GLY A 150 -1.77 -5.36 13.59
N LEU A 151 -3.05 -5.04 13.41
CA LEU A 151 -4.14 -5.71 14.13
C LEU A 151 -4.47 -7.09 13.57
N LEU A 152 -4.33 -7.29 12.25
CA LEU A 152 -4.80 -8.50 11.58
C LEU A 152 -3.69 -9.56 11.43
N ILE A 153 -2.43 -9.18 11.27
CA ILE A 153 -1.31 -10.13 11.11
C ILE A 153 -1.18 -11.13 12.28
N PRO A 154 -1.37 -10.71 13.56
CA PRO A 154 -1.29 -11.67 14.67
C PRO A 154 -2.31 -12.82 14.62
N VAL A 155 -3.40 -12.65 13.85
CA VAL A 155 -4.42 -13.70 13.67
C VAL A 155 -3.88 -14.88 12.85
N LEU A 156 -2.73 -14.69 12.13
CA LEU A 156 -2.07 -15.76 11.36
C LEU A 156 -1.04 -16.56 12.16
N ALA A 157 -0.72 -16.13 13.37
CA ALA A 157 0.23 -16.78 14.28
C ALA A 157 -0.49 -17.80 15.14
#